data_ba1d16bd6ee22b9cdded2e5bfeaa4b37
#
_entry.id   ba1d16bd6ee22b9cdded2e5bfeaa4b37
#
_cell.length_a   1.000
_cell.length_b   1.000
_cell.length_c   1.000
_cell.angle_alpha   90.00
_cell.angle_beta   90.00
_cell.angle_gamma   90.00
#
_symmetry.space_group_name_H-M   'P 1'
#
loop_
_entity.id
_entity.type
_entity.pdbx_description
1 polymer ?
#
loop_
_entity_poly.entity_id
_entity_poly.type
_entity_poly.pdbx_seq_one_letter_code
_entity_poly.pdbx_strand_id
1 'polypeptide(L)'
;MLSELKALPDNFGKPETLLADNGYFSNNNIQACAKQKITPLIALGREAHHLPLEQRLMPDAPEPETADPLVKMAWKLQTQSGRALYGKRKSTVEPVFGIIKQVLGFRQFSLRGLDAVTGEWKLVTMAFNLKRMHVLAAG
;
A
#
# COMPACT_ATOMS: atom_id res chain seq x y z
N MET A 1 -7.87 -8.53 -2.86
CA MET A 1 -7.51 -7.35 -2.04
C MET A 1 -8.73 -6.58 -1.53
N LEU A 2 -9.63 -6.08 -2.37
CA LEU A 2 -10.84 -5.36 -1.90
C LEU A 2 -11.85 -6.25 -1.18
N SER A 3 -11.88 -7.55 -1.47
CA SER A 3 -12.65 -8.57 -0.72
C SER A 3 -12.19 -8.67 0.73
N GLU A 4 -10.90 -8.62 0.97
CA GLU A 4 -10.32 -8.67 2.31
C GLU A 4 -10.68 -7.42 3.14
N LEU A 5 -10.74 -6.25 2.48
CA LEU A 5 -11.15 -5.02 3.18
C LEU A 5 -12.60 -5.07 3.65
N LYS A 6 -13.48 -5.78 2.92
CA LYS A 6 -14.87 -6.01 3.35
C LYS A 6 -15.01 -6.98 4.53
N ALA A 7 -14.02 -7.85 4.70
CA ALA A 7 -13.98 -8.82 5.79
C ALA A 7 -13.42 -8.23 7.10
N LEU A 8 -12.91 -7.00 7.07
CA LEU A 8 -12.43 -6.33 8.28
C LEU A 8 -13.60 -6.02 9.22
N PRO A 9 -13.42 -6.23 10.54
CA PRO A 9 -14.41 -5.81 11.53
C PRO A 9 -14.70 -4.31 11.47
N ASP A 10 -15.93 -3.92 11.74
CA ASP A 10 -16.39 -2.52 11.62
C ASP A 10 -15.62 -1.53 12.54
N ASN A 11 -15.07 -2.02 13.65
CA ASN A 11 -14.28 -1.22 14.59
C ASN A 11 -12.92 -0.72 14.00
N PHE A 12 -12.46 -1.28 12.88
CA PHE A 12 -11.28 -0.77 12.17
C PHE A 12 -11.58 0.44 11.28
N GLY A 13 -12.86 0.77 11.11
CA GLY A 13 -13.30 1.83 10.19
C GLY A 13 -13.16 1.43 8.72
N LYS A 14 -13.46 2.37 7.83
CA LYS A 14 -13.32 2.19 6.37
C LYS A 14 -12.10 2.96 5.88
N PRO A 15 -11.20 2.33 5.11
CA PRO A 15 -10.06 3.05 4.56
C PRO A 15 -10.53 4.08 3.53
N GLU A 16 -10.00 5.29 3.63
CA GLU A 16 -10.29 6.38 2.68
C GLU A 16 -9.37 6.30 1.45
N THR A 17 -8.16 5.80 1.64
CA THR A 17 -7.15 5.75 0.59
C THR A 17 -6.50 4.38 0.52
N LEU A 18 -6.31 3.88 -0.70
CA LEU A 18 -5.60 2.65 -1.00
C LEU A 18 -4.26 2.96 -1.68
N LEU A 19 -3.16 2.56 -1.06
CA LEU A 19 -1.82 2.66 -1.63
C LEU A 19 -1.40 1.31 -2.19
N ALA A 20 -1.03 1.24 -3.46
CA ALA A 20 -0.65 -0.01 -4.08
C ALA A 20 0.50 0.16 -5.10
N ASP A 21 1.18 -0.95 -5.38
CA ASP A 21 2.21 -1.05 -6.39
C ASP A 21 1.64 -1.06 -7.81
N ASN A 22 2.52 -0.82 -8.78
CA ASN A 22 2.21 -0.86 -10.21
C ASN A 22 1.50 -2.16 -10.65
N GLY A 23 1.84 -3.30 -10.08
CA GLY A 23 1.18 -4.59 -10.39
C GLY A 23 -0.32 -4.64 -10.09
N TYR A 24 -0.84 -3.68 -9.32
CA TYR A 24 -2.27 -3.57 -9.00
C TYR A 24 -3.02 -2.56 -9.87
N PHE A 25 -2.32 -1.88 -10.79
CA PHE A 25 -2.97 -0.92 -11.67
C PHE A 25 -3.81 -1.64 -12.72
N SER A 26 -5.11 -1.46 -12.66
CA SER A 26 -6.06 -1.88 -13.68
C SER A 26 -7.34 -1.06 -13.59
N ASN A 27 -8.03 -0.87 -14.71
CA ASN A 27 -9.31 -0.15 -14.75
C ASN A 27 -10.35 -0.82 -13.82
N ASN A 28 -10.35 -2.14 -13.74
CA ASN A 28 -11.25 -2.89 -12.85
C ASN A 28 -10.97 -2.56 -11.37
N ASN A 29 -9.70 -2.48 -10.97
CA ASN A 29 -9.33 -2.13 -9.60
C ASN A 29 -9.70 -0.69 -9.27
N ILE A 30 -9.49 0.25 -10.20
CA ILE A 30 -9.87 1.66 -10.03
C ILE A 30 -11.38 1.80 -9.87
N GLN A 31 -12.17 1.15 -10.73
CA GLN A 31 -13.63 1.16 -10.63
C GLN A 31 -14.14 0.50 -9.34
N ALA A 32 -13.49 -0.60 -8.92
CA ALA A 32 -13.83 -1.27 -7.68
C ALA A 32 -13.55 -0.40 -6.44
N CYS A 33 -12.46 0.37 -6.44
CA CYS A 33 -12.18 1.38 -5.41
C CYS A 33 -13.24 2.49 -5.41
N ALA A 34 -13.59 3.02 -6.59
CA ALA A 34 -14.60 4.07 -6.73
C ALA A 34 -15.97 3.62 -6.18
N LYS A 35 -16.40 2.38 -6.47
CA LYS A 35 -17.64 1.79 -5.93
C LYS A 35 -17.64 1.70 -4.40
N GLN A 36 -16.48 1.60 -3.77
CA GLN A 36 -16.33 1.56 -2.31
C GLN A 36 -16.00 2.91 -1.69
N LYS A 37 -15.98 3.99 -2.48
CA LYS A 37 -15.59 5.35 -2.07
C LYS A 37 -14.17 5.41 -1.50
N ILE A 38 -13.26 4.59 -2.03
CA ILE A 38 -11.84 4.55 -1.67
C ILE A 38 -11.06 5.26 -2.76
N THR A 39 -10.18 6.19 -2.40
CA THR A 39 -9.29 6.87 -3.34
C THR A 39 -8.07 5.99 -3.61
N PRO A 40 -7.89 5.45 -4.83
CA PRO A 40 -6.68 4.68 -5.15
C PRO A 40 -5.51 5.62 -5.43
N LEU A 41 -4.32 5.28 -4.93
CA LEU A 41 -3.02 5.81 -5.32
C LEU A 41 -2.13 4.62 -5.67
N ILE A 42 -2.04 4.31 -6.96
CA ILE A 42 -1.37 3.12 -7.49
C ILE A 42 -0.23 3.59 -8.39
N ALA A 43 0.99 3.11 -8.12
CA ALA A 43 2.15 3.44 -8.96
C ALA A 43 1.92 3.03 -10.42
N LEU A 44 2.40 3.84 -11.36
CA LEU A 44 2.31 3.57 -12.80
C LEU A 44 3.62 3.02 -13.38
N GLY A 45 4.66 2.95 -12.58
CA GLY A 45 5.99 2.50 -12.99
C GLY A 45 7.05 2.80 -11.94
N ARG A 46 8.31 2.75 -12.32
CA ARG A 46 9.41 3.22 -11.48
C ARG A 46 9.42 4.74 -11.45
N GLU A 47 9.12 5.31 -10.31
CA GLU A 47 9.32 6.74 -10.07
C GLU A 47 10.79 7.02 -9.79
N ALA A 48 11.26 8.19 -10.24
CA ALA A 48 12.59 8.68 -9.87
C ALA A 48 12.65 8.85 -8.35
N HIS A 49 13.58 8.18 -7.69
CA HIS A 49 13.70 8.20 -6.22
C HIS A 49 14.03 9.59 -5.67
N HIS A 50 14.63 10.45 -6.48
CA HIS A 50 15.05 11.80 -6.09
C HIS A 50 14.64 12.80 -7.16
N LEU A 51 13.48 13.40 -6.98
CA LEU A 51 13.11 14.58 -7.77
C LEU A 51 13.98 15.76 -7.34
N PRO A 52 14.48 16.59 -8.28
CA PRO A 52 15.16 17.84 -7.97
C PRO A 52 14.31 18.71 -7.03
N LEU A 53 14.98 19.49 -6.16
CA LEU A 53 14.31 20.32 -5.17
C LEU A 53 13.29 21.27 -5.81
N GLU A 54 13.65 21.85 -6.94
CA GLU A 54 12.79 22.74 -7.71
C GLU A 54 11.46 22.09 -8.09
N GLN A 55 11.50 20.86 -8.61
CA GLN A 55 10.29 20.11 -8.97
C GLN A 55 9.45 19.69 -7.76
N ARG A 56 10.08 19.56 -6.59
CA ARG A 56 9.37 19.23 -5.34
C ARG A 56 8.60 20.42 -4.78
N LEU A 57 9.04 21.64 -5.05
CA LEU A 57 8.47 22.89 -4.55
C LEU A 57 7.52 23.56 -5.56
N MET A 58 7.46 23.06 -6.80
CA MET A 58 6.51 23.58 -7.77
C MET A 58 5.06 23.39 -7.31
N PRO A 59 4.20 24.38 -7.55
CA PRO A 59 2.77 24.23 -7.30
C PRO A 59 2.20 23.07 -8.13
N ASP A 60 1.16 22.43 -7.59
CA ASP A 60 0.49 21.33 -8.29
C ASP A 60 -0.11 21.82 -9.62
N ALA A 61 0.09 21.06 -10.68
CA ALA A 61 -0.56 21.31 -11.94
C ALA A 61 -2.09 21.16 -11.81
N PRO A 62 -2.90 21.90 -12.59
CA PRO A 62 -4.35 21.74 -12.57
C PRO A 62 -4.75 20.30 -12.94
N GLU A 63 -5.89 19.85 -12.40
CA GLU A 63 -6.40 18.52 -12.72
C GLU A 63 -6.70 18.39 -14.21
N PRO A 64 -6.22 17.32 -14.87
CA PRO A 64 -6.47 17.15 -16.30
C PRO A 64 -7.95 16.87 -16.57
N GLU A 65 -8.51 17.59 -17.56
CA GLU A 65 -9.87 17.40 -18.05
C GLU A 65 -9.99 16.15 -18.93
N THR A 66 -9.62 14.99 -18.41
CA THR A 66 -9.63 13.74 -19.17
C THR A 66 -10.42 12.68 -18.43
N ALA A 67 -11.05 11.77 -19.17
CA ALA A 67 -11.69 10.59 -18.60
C ALA A 67 -10.72 9.43 -18.40
N ASP A 68 -9.46 9.53 -18.90
CA ASP A 68 -8.48 8.46 -18.82
C ASP A 68 -7.99 8.26 -17.35
N PRO A 69 -8.26 7.10 -16.74
CA PRO A 69 -7.85 6.81 -15.38
C PRO A 69 -6.33 6.82 -15.19
N LEU A 70 -5.56 6.49 -16.24
CA LEU A 70 -4.10 6.48 -16.20
C LEU A 70 -3.54 7.89 -16.05
N VAL A 71 -4.05 8.82 -16.86
CA VAL A 71 -3.62 10.24 -16.81
C VAL A 71 -4.00 10.88 -15.48
N LYS A 72 -5.22 10.61 -14.98
CA LYS A 72 -5.65 11.09 -13.65
C LYS A 72 -4.80 10.51 -12.52
N MET A 73 -4.42 9.24 -12.60
CA MET A 73 -3.57 8.60 -11.59
C MET A 73 -2.16 9.20 -11.61
N ALA A 74 -1.58 9.39 -12.81
CA ALA A 74 -0.28 10.05 -12.97
C ALA A 74 -0.27 11.45 -12.35
N TRP A 75 -1.30 12.23 -12.64
CA TRP A 75 -1.46 13.56 -12.06
C TRP A 75 -1.58 13.51 -10.52
N LYS A 76 -2.46 12.66 -9.97
CA LYS A 76 -2.63 12.52 -8.52
C LYS A 76 -1.32 12.17 -7.82
N LEU A 77 -0.53 11.26 -8.38
CA LEU A 77 0.76 10.87 -7.81
C LEU A 77 1.81 11.99 -7.86
N GLN A 78 1.66 12.96 -8.79
CA GLN A 78 2.56 14.10 -8.92
C GLN A 78 2.18 15.28 -8.03
N THR A 79 0.97 15.33 -7.49
CA THR A 79 0.57 16.38 -6.54
C THR A 79 1.37 16.27 -5.24
N GLN A 80 1.54 17.40 -4.52
CA GLN A 80 2.23 17.41 -3.21
C GLN A 80 1.54 16.49 -2.22
N SER A 81 0.21 16.53 -2.16
CA SER A 81 -0.60 15.67 -1.30
C SER A 81 -0.50 14.19 -1.69
N GLY A 82 -0.56 13.87 -2.98
CA GLY A 82 -0.43 12.52 -3.51
C GLY A 82 0.94 11.91 -3.21
N ARG A 83 2.02 12.68 -3.42
CA ARG A 83 3.39 12.27 -3.06
C ARG A 83 3.55 12.01 -1.57
N ALA A 84 3.02 12.91 -0.73
CA ALA A 84 3.09 12.75 0.73
C ALA A 84 2.33 11.50 1.20
N LEU A 85 1.13 11.27 0.68
CA LEU A 85 0.34 10.07 0.98
C LEU A 85 1.01 8.80 0.45
N TYR A 86 1.43 8.79 -0.81
CA TYR A 86 2.07 7.61 -1.40
C TYR A 86 3.40 7.27 -0.71
N GLY A 87 4.14 8.29 -0.26
CA GLY A 87 5.37 8.11 0.53
C GLY A 87 5.17 7.34 1.84
N LYS A 88 3.99 7.40 2.45
CA LYS A 88 3.65 6.63 3.68
C LYS A 88 3.76 5.11 3.47
N ARG A 89 3.66 4.61 2.22
CA ARG A 89 3.86 3.20 1.91
C ARG A 89 5.21 2.68 2.40
N LYS A 90 6.27 3.47 2.21
CA LYS A 90 7.63 3.12 2.64
C LYS A 90 7.76 3.01 4.16
N SER A 91 7.00 3.78 4.91
CA SER A 91 7.06 3.78 6.37
C SER A 91 6.07 2.82 7.04
N THR A 92 5.08 2.29 6.31
CA THR A 92 4.05 1.40 6.87
C THR A 92 4.26 -0.06 6.51
N VAL A 93 4.40 -0.37 5.24
CA VAL A 93 4.43 -1.76 4.76
C VAL A 93 5.85 -2.32 4.67
N GLU A 94 6.79 -1.54 4.11
CA GLU A 94 8.17 -2.00 3.90
C GLU A 94 8.90 -2.38 5.20
N PRO A 95 8.78 -1.61 6.32
CA PRO A 95 9.39 -1.99 7.58
C PRO A 95 8.87 -3.31 8.14
N VAL A 96 7.59 -3.61 7.94
CA VAL A 96 6.99 -4.89 8.41
C VAL A 96 7.69 -6.07 7.74
N PHE A 97 7.84 -6.04 6.41
CA PHE A 97 8.56 -7.08 5.69
C PHE A 97 10.05 -7.12 6.07
N GLY A 98 10.67 -5.96 6.31
CA GLY A 98 12.03 -5.87 6.82
C GLY A 98 12.19 -6.58 8.17
N ILE A 99 11.30 -6.34 9.12
CA ILE A 99 11.30 -6.99 10.44
C ILE A 99 11.05 -8.50 10.30
N ILE A 100 10.08 -8.92 9.50
CA ILE A 100 9.81 -10.34 9.26
C ILE A 100 11.05 -11.05 8.70
N LYS A 101 11.73 -10.46 7.72
CA LYS A 101 12.89 -11.07 7.07
C LYS A 101 14.16 -11.03 7.92
N GLN A 102 14.44 -9.92 8.60
CA GLN A 102 15.72 -9.70 9.28
C GLN A 102 15.65 -10.02 10.78
N VAL A 103 14.56 -9.69 11.44
CA VAL A 103 14.43 -9.90 12.90
C VAL A 103 13.81 -11.25 13.23
N LEU A 104 12.76 -11.66 12.50
CA LEU A 104 12.15 -12.97 12.68
C LEU A 104 12.85 -14.07 11.86
N GLY A 105 13.76 -13.73 10.96
CA GLY A 105 14.53 -14.67 10.16
C GLY A 105 13.74 -15.38 9.06
N PHE A 106 12.49 -14.99 8.82
CA PHE A 106 11.65 -15.61 7.81
C PHE A 106 11.95 -15.05 6.41
N ARG A 107 12.86 -15.72 5.70
CA ARG A 107 13.34 -15.28 4.38
C ARG A 107 12.72 -16.03 3.22
N GLN A 108 12.22 -17.24 3.45
CA GLN A 108 11.63 -18.12 2.44
C GLN A 108 10.60 -19.02 3.07
N PHE A 109 9.66 -19.50 2.27
CA PHE A 109 8.69 -20.51 2.68
C PHE A 109 9.36 -21.89 2.75
N SER A 110 9.03 -22.65 3.77
CA SER A 110 9.51 -24.03 3.98
C SER A 110 8.55 -25.05 3.36
N LEU A 111 7.27 -24.70 3.31
CA LEU A 111 6.21 -25.53 2.77
C LEU A 111 5.96 -25.25 1.28
N ARG A 112 5.31 -26.20 0.60
CA ARG A 112 4.94 -26.09 -0.83
C ARG A 112 3.43 -26.23 -0.99
N GLY A 113 2.89 -25.58 -2.03
CA GLY A 113 1.45 -25.53 -2.30
C GLY A 113 0.80 -24.32 -1.63
N LEU A 114 -0.23 -23.79 -2.28
CA LEU A 114 -0.84 -22.51 -1.90
C LEU A 114 -1.41 -22.54 -0.47
N ASP A 115 -2.11 -23.60 -0.10
CA ASP A 115 -2.74 -23.71 1.22
C ASP A 115 -1.70 -23.79 2.34
N ALA A 116 -0.65 -24.61 2.17
CA ALA A 116 0.42 -24.77 3.13
C ALA A 116 1.22 -23.46 3.30
N VAL A 117 1.59 -22.81 2.20
CA VAL A 117 2.27 -21.50 2.20
C VAL A 117 1.40 -20.42 2.84
N THR A 118 0.11 -20.43 2.58
CA THR A 118 -0.84 -19.50 3.21
C THR A 118 -0.90 -19.72 4.72
N GLY A 119 -0.92 -20.97 5.17
CA GLY A 119 -0.85 -21.33 6.60
C GLY A 119 0.44 -20.84 7.25
N GLU A 120 1.58 -21.12 6.63
CA GLU A 120 2.90 -20.68 7.09
C GLU A 120 2.97 -19.15 7.20
N TRP A 121 2.47 -18.42 6.19
CA TRP A 121 2.40 -16.96 6.21
C TRP A 121 1.52 -16.41 7.35
N LYS A 122 0.36 -17.05 7.61
CA LYS A 122 -0.51 -16.68 8.73
C LYS A 122 0.19 -16.82 10.08
N LEU A 123 0.97 -17.89 10.28
CA LEU A 123 1.75 -18.08 11.51
C LEU A 123 2.83 -17.01 11.67
N VAL A 124 3.55 -16.68 10.60
CA VAL A 124 4.59 -15.63 10.61
C VAL A 124 4.00 -14.26 10.94
N THR A 125 2.88 -13.91 10.30
CA THR A 125 2.20 -12.63 10.56
C THR A 125 1.60 -12.57 11.97
N MET A 126 1.10 -13.68 12.49
CA MET A 126 0.63 -13.78 13.88
C MET A 126 1.80 -13.56 14.86
N ALA A 127 2.93 -14.20 14.64
CA ALA A 127 4.13 -14.02 15.49
C ALA A 127 4.62 -12.55 15.46
N PHE A 128 4.62 -11.91 14.27
CA PHE A 128 4.93 -10.50 14.15
C PHE A 128 3.96 -9.62 14.94
N ASN A 129 2.67 -9.86 14.80
CA ASN A 129 1.63 -9.08 15.49
C ASN A 129 1.72 -9.24 17.02
N LEU A 130 1.90 -10.45 17.53
CA LEU A 130 2.08 -10.70 18.97
C LEU A 130 3.30 -9.97 19.52
N LYS A 131 4.44 -10.05 18.82
CA LYS A 131 5.65 -9.31 19.20
C LYS A 131 5.40 -7.80 19.21
N ARG A 132 4.69 -7.27 18.20
CA ARG A 132 4.37 -5.85 18.12
C ARG A 132 3.43 -5.40 19.24
N MET A 133 2.40 -6.20 19.53
CA MET A 133 1.48 -5.93 20.64
C MET A 133 2.23 -5.92 21.99
N HIS A 134 3.13 -6.86 22.21
CA HIS A 134 3.94 -6.89 23.44
C HIS A 134 4.78 -5.62 23.58
N VAL A 135 5.49 -5.20 22.52
CA VAL A 135 6.30 -3.97 22.54
C VAL A 135 5.45 -2.74 22.81
N LEU A 136 4.26 -2.66 22.24
CA LEU A 136 3.36 -1.51 22.44
C LEU A 136 2.71 -1.50 23.83
N ALA A 137 2.57 -2.65 24.46
CA ALA A 137 2.01 -2.76 25.82
C ALA A 137 3.07 -2.53 26.91
N ALA A 138 4.36 -2.74 26.60
CA ALA A 138 5.46 -2.62 27.54
C ALA A 138 6.13 -1.24 27.53
N GLY A 139 5.83 -0.38 26.54
CA GLY A 139 6.36 0.98 26.40
C GLY A 139 5.35 2.04 26.67
#